data_9a0c5fc96e765a0ec17a22f56e24a0b8
#
_entry.id   9a0c5fc96e765a0ec17a22f56e24a0b8
#
_cell.length_a   1.000
_cell.length_b   1.000
_cell.length_c   1.000
_cell.angle_alpha   90.00
_cell.angle_beta   90.00
_cell.angle_gamma   90.00
#
_symmetry.space_group_name_H-M   'P 1'
#
loop_
_entity.id
_entity.type
_entity.pdbx_description
1 polymer ?
#
loop_
_entity_poly.entity_id
_entity_poly.type
_entity_poly.pdbx_seq_one_letter_code
_entity_poly.pdbx_strand_id
1 'polypeptide(L)'
;FYFESGTHRKAMSYLGYGLAQGEGFIVITGDVGAGKTTLVGHLMNTIDPNRLTAVKLVSTQVEGDDLLRLVAEQFGLEWEGQSKAELLRSMEEYLREQARAGRRTLLIVDEGQNLAISALEELRMLSNFQLGGHSLLQIFLLGQPEFRQTLFHTPTLEQLRQRVIATHHLDPMEPE
;
A
#
# COMPACT_ATOMS: atom_id res chain seq x y z
N PHE A 1 12.32 18.48 -7.56
CA PHE A 1 13.61 17.95 -8.01
C PHE A 1 13.87 16.58 -7.37
N TYR A 2 14.08 15.59 -8.21
CA TYR A 2 14.33 14.22 -7.74
C TYR A 2 15.82 13.93 -7.83
N PHE A 3 16.41 13.57 -6.69
CA PHE A 3 17.80 13.17 -6.64
C PHE A 3 17.90 11.66 -6.60
N GLU A 4 18.46 11.07 -7.65
CA GLU A 4 18.58 9.63 -7.74
C GLU A 4 19.94 9.15 -7.23
N SER A 5 19.90 8.44 -6.10
CA SER A 5 21.08 7.78 -5.55
C SER A 5 21.10 6.32 -5.96
N GLY A 6 22.22 5.63 -5.72
CA GLY A 6 22.31 4.20 -5.97
C GLY A 6 21.28 3.41 -5.18
N THR A 7 21.01 3.81 -3.93
CA THR A 7 20.00 3.20 -3.08
C THR A 7 18.61 3.38 -3.68
N HIS A 8 18.33 4.60 -4.18
CA HIS A 8 17.04 4.89 -4.78
C HIS A 8 16.83 4.15 -6.09
N ARG A 9 17.87 4.01 -6.91
CA ARG A 9 17.77 3.22 -8.14
C ARG A 9 17.45 1.76 -7.85
N LYS A 10 18.09 1.20 -6.82
CA LYS A 10 17.83 -0.17 -6.40
C LYS A 10 16.39 -0.32 -5.90
N ALA A 11 15.93 0.64 -5.12
CA ALA A 11 14.55 0.65 -4.64
C ALA A 11 13.56 0.73 -5.80
N MET A 12 13.84 1.58 -6.80
CA MET A 12 12.98 1.68 -7.98
C MET A 12 12.88 0.35 -8.71
N SER A 13 13.97 -0.39 -8.82
CA SER A 13 13.96 -1.71 -9.45
C SER A 13 13.08 -2.69 -8.67
N TYR A 14 13.19 -2.70 -7.34
CA TYR A 14 12.37 -3.57 -6.51
C TYR A 14 10.89 -3.20 -6.59
N LEU A 15 10.59 -1.90 -6.55
CA LEU A 15 9.22 -1.43 -6.64
C LEU A 15 8.60 -1.76 -7.99
N GLY A 16 9.37 -1.56 -9.06
CA GLY A 16 8.91 -1.90 -10.40
C GLY A 16 8.62 -3.38 -10.55
N TYR A 17 9.50 -4.23 -10.00
CA TYR A 17 9.29 -5.66 -10.00
C TYR A 17 8.04 -6.04 -9.21
N GLY A 18 7.93 -5.51 -7.98
CA GLY A 18 6.77 -5.79 -7.13
C GLY A 18 5.47 -5.32 -7.75
N LEU A 19 5.49 -4.14 -8.35
CA LEU A 19 4.30 -3.62 -9.02
C LEU A 19 3.89 -4.50 -10.20
N ALA A 20 4.87 -5.04 -10.93
CA ALA A 20 4.61 -5.92 -12.05
C ALA A 20 3.94 -7.23 -11.58
N GLN A 21 4.19 -7.68 -10.36
CA GLN A 21 3.52 -8.85 -9.81
C GLN A 21 2.01 -8.63 -9.63
N GLY A 22 1.61 -7.40 -9.33
CA GLY A 22 0.20 -7.03 -9.21
C GLY A 22 -0.50 -7.51 -7.96
N GLU A 23 0.22 -8.06 -6.99
CA GLU A 23 -0.38 -8.59 -5.77
C GLU A 23 0.56 -8.45 -4.58
N GLY A 24 0.00 -8.61 -3.38
CA GLY A 24 0.78 -8.63 -2.16
C GLY A 24 1.12 -7.25 -1.63
N PHE A 25 1.99 -7.24 -0.65
CA PHE A 25 2.44 -6.03 0.03
C PHE A 25 3.89 -5.74 -0.33
N ILE A 26 4.17 -4.47 -0.58
CA ILE A 26 5.54 -3.98 -0.70
C ILE A 26 5.74 -3.00 0.45
N VAL A 27 6.80 -3.22 1.22
CA VAL A 27 7.09 -2.41 2.41
C VAL A 27 8.34 -1.58 2.15
N ILE A 28 8.22 -0.29 2.34
CA ILE A 28 9.33 0.65 2.18
C ILE A 28 9.50 1.41 3.48
N THR A 29 10.67 1.31 4.09
CA THR A 29 10.96 2.02 5.33
C THR A 29 12.13 2.96 5.13
N GLY A 30 12.20 3.97 5.96
CA GLY A 30 13.27 4.94 5.95
C GLY A 30 12.94 6.10 6.87
N ASP A 31 13.97 6.81 7.29
CA ASP A 31 13.80 7.99 8.13
C ASP A 31 13.10 9.10 7.38
N VAL A 32 12.61 10.08 8.13
CA VAL A 32 12.09 11.31 7.55
C VAL A 32 13.21 11.92 6.71
N GLY A 33 12.88 12.28 5.46
CA GLY A 33 13.86 12.84 4.56
C GLY A 33 14.63 11.81 3.73
N ALA A 34 14.34 10.51 3.89
CA ALA A 34 14.97 9.48 3.08
C ALA A 34 14.42 9.42 1.65
N GLY A 35 13.33 10.14 1.37
CA GLY A 35 12.78 10.23 0.02
C GLY A 35 11.77 9.17 -0.33
N LYS A 36 11.12 8.53 0.67
CA LYS A 36 10.11 7.50 0.42
C LYS A 36 8.97 7.99 -0.48
N THR A 37 8.37 9.10 -0.11
CA THR A 37 7.25 9.67 -0.86
C THR A 37 7.67 10.10 -2.25
N THR A 38 8.86 10.70 -2.36
CA THR A 38 9.43 11.11 -3.65
C THR A 38 9.66 9.90 -4.54
N LEU A 39 10.20 8.83 -3.98
CA LEU A 39 10.46 7.60 -4.72
C LEU A 39 9.17 7.01 -5.28
N VAL A 40 8.14 6.90 -4.46
CA VAL A 40 6.86 6.36 -4.89
C VAL A 40 6.20 7.29 -5.92
N GLY A 41 6.27 8.59 -5.70
CA GLY A 41 5.75 9.56 -6.68
C GLY A 41 6.45 9.45 -8.04
N HIS A 42 7.76 9.27 -8.02
CA HIS A 42 8.52 9.07 -9.25
C HIS A 42 8.10 7.78 -9.97
N LEU A 43 7.93 6.70 -9.21
CA LEU A 43 7.46 5.44 -9.77
C LEU A 43 6.07 5.60 -10.41
N MET A 44 5.16 6.30 -9.72
CA MET A 44 3.81 6.51 -10.23
C MET A 44 3.79 7.29 -11.54
N ASN A 45 4.76 8.20 -11.73
CA ASN A 45 4.85 8.97 -12.98
C ASN A 45 5.26 8.11 -14.18
N THR A 46 5.80 6.91 -13.94
CA THR A 46 6.18 6.01 -15.03
C THR A 46 5.06 5.06 -15.43
N ILE A 47 3.91 5.13 -14.76
CA ILE A 47 2.82 4.19 -14.95
C ILE A 47 1.68 4.84 -15.72
N ASP A 48 1.12 4.08 -16.66
CA ASP A 48 -0.01 4.53 -17.46
C ASP A 48 -1.27 4.57 -16.57
N PRO A 49 -1.88 5.76 -16.36
CA PRO A 49 -3.09 5.85 -15.55
C PRO A 49 -4.29 5.11 -16.13
N ASN A 50 -4.25 4.73 -17.40
CA ASN A 50 -5.29 3.91 -18.00
C ASN A 50 -5.18 2.43 -17.61
N ARG A 51 -4.08 2.05 -16.98
CA ARG A 51 -3.83 0.66 -16.56
C ARG A 51 -3.74 0.48 -15.05
N LEU A 52 -3.57 1.57 -14.32
CA LEU A 52 -3.40 1.52 -12.88
C LEU A 52 -4.14 2.67 -12.22
N THR A 53 -5.00 2.32 -11.27
CA THR A 53 -5.63 3.29 -10.38
C THR A 53 -4.84 3.27 -9.08
N ALA A 54 -4.20 4.39 -8.74
CA ALA A 54 -3.44 4.50 -7.50
C ALA A 54 -4.15 5.48 -6.56
N VAL A 55 -4.40 5.04 -5.34
CA VAL A 55 -4.96 5.90 -4.30
C VAL A 55 -4.00 5.94 -3.12
N LYS A 56 -3.93 7.07 -2.45
CA LYS A 56 -2.99 7.27 -1.35
C LYS A 56 -3.75 7.58 -0.07
N LEU A 57 -3.32 6.95 1.00
CA LEU A 57 -3.85 7.16 2.34
C LEU A 57 -2.69 7.54 3.25
N VAL A 58 -2.83 8.65 3.97
CA VAL A 58 -1.87 9.03 5.01
C VAL A 58 -2.52 8.71 6.35
N SER A 59 -1.93 7.79 7.10
CA SER A 59 -2.51 7.32 8.35
C SER A 59 -2.08 8.19 9.53
N THR A 60 -3.01 8.37 10.48
CA THR A 60 -2.75 9.01 11.76
C THR A 60 -3.46 8.17 12.82
N GLN A 61 -2.75 7.34 13.54
CA GLN A 61 -3.30 6.49 14.62
C GLN A 61 -4.66 5.87 14.26
N VAL A 62 -4.68 5.11 13.17
CA VAL A 62 -5.90 4.56 12.61
C VAL A 62 -6.11 3.13 13.08
N GLU A 63 -7.32 2.82 13.56
CA GLU A 63 -7.74 1.46 13.89
C GLU A 63 -8.54 0.85 12.74
N GLY A 64 -8.81 -0.46 12.83
CA GLY A 64 -9.35 -1.24 11.71
C GLY A 64 -10.60 -0.69 11.06
N ASP A 65 -11.62 -0.37 11.86
CA ASP A 65 -12.89 0.10 11.29
C ASP A 65 -12.75 1.46 10.63
N ASP A 66 -11.92 2.33 11.20
CA ASP A 66 -11.65 3.64 10.63
C ASP A 66 -10.84 3.52 9.35
N LEU A 67 -9.95 2.55 9.29
CA LEU A 67 -9.18 2.31 8.07
C LEU A 67 -10.10 2.00 6.89
N LEU A 68 -11.07 1.13 7.09
CA LEU A 68 -11.99 0.77 6.01
C LEU A 68 -12.76 1.97 5.50
N ARG A 69 -13.20 2.85 6.40
CA ARG A 69 -13.87 4.08 6.02
C ARG A 69 -12.97 5.00 5.21
N LEU A 70 -11.73 5.16 5.67
CA LEU A 70 -10.76 6.00 4.97
C LEU A 70 -10.44 5.47 3.58
N VAL A 71 -10.28 4.17 3.44
CA VAL A 71 -10.02 3.55 2.13
C VAL A 71 -11.22 3.72 1.22
N ALA A 72 -12.42 3.50 1.73
CA ALA A 72 -13.65 3.69 0.96
C ALA A 72 -13.78 5.13 0.48
N GLU A 73 -13.44 6.09 1.34
CA GLU A 73 -13.46 7.50 0.98
C GLU A 73 -12.48 7.79 -0.15
N GLN A 74 -11.30 7.21 -0.12
CA GLN A 74 -10.31 7.40 -1.18
C GLN A 74 -10.77 6.79 -2.51
N PHE A 75 -11.57 5.72 -2.45
CA PHE A 75 -12.17 5.14 -3.64
C PHE A 75 -13.39 5.92 -4.14
N GLY A 76 -13.82 6.94 -3.41
CA GLY A 76 -15.01 7.71 -3.77
C GLY A 76 -16.32 7.02 -3.40
N LEU A 77 -16.29 6.06 -2.50
CA LEU A 77 -17.47 5.31 -2.07
C LEU A 77 -18.12 5.94 -0.84
N GLU A 78 -19.43 5.81 -0.76
CA GLU A 78 -20.15 6.23 0.44
C GLU A 78 -19.94 5.21 1.55
N TRP A 79 -19.68 5.69 2.75
CA TRP A 79 -19.44 4.81 3.89
C TRP A 79 -20.36 5.11 5.07
N GLU A 80 -20.98 6.32 5.10
CA GLU A 80 -21.82 6.71 6.22
C GLU A 80 -23.07 5.82 6.30
N GLY A 81 -23.36 5.35 7.51
CA GLY A 81 -24.52 4.54 7.74
C GLY A 81 -24.43 3.10 7.23
N GLN A 82 -23.29 2.69 6.70
CA GLN A 82 -23.09 1.34 6.20
C GLN A 82 -22.44 0.45 7.24
N SER A 83 -22.86 -0.80 7.29
CA SER A 83 -22.23 -1.80 8.13
C SER A 83 -20.86 -2.17 7.50
N LYS A 84 -20.02 -2.84 8.29
CA LYS A 84 -18.75 -3.33 7.79
C LYS A 84 -18.94 -4.26 6.58
N ALA A 85 -19.93 -5.16 6.65
CA ALA A 85 -20.21 -6.10 5.57
C ALA A 85 -20.62 -5.38 4.29
N GLU A 86 -21.46 -4.35 4.41
CA GLU A 86 -21.90 -3.56 3.27
C GLU A 86 -20.73 -2.79 2.66
N LEU A 87 -19.89 -2.22 3.52
CA LEU A 87 -18.73 -1.45 3.07
C LEU A 87 -17.74 -2.35 2.34
N LEU A 88 -17.44 -3.52 2.86
CA LEU A 88 -16.55 -4.47 2.22
C LEU A 88 -17.09 -4.92 0.87
N ARG A 89 -18.39 -5.12 0.75
CA ARG A 89 -19.04 -5.48 -0.50
C ARG A 89 -18.89 -4.37 -1.53
N SER A 90 -19.09 -3.14 -1.12
CA SER A 90 -18.93 -1.98 -2.00
C SER A 90 -17.49 -1.84 -2.49
N MET A 91 -16.53 -2.08 -1.60
CA MET A 91 -15.12 -2.00 -1.94
C MET A 91 -14.72 -3.10 -2.92
N GLU A 92 -15.20 -4.33 -2.69
CA GLU A 92 -14.95 -5.43 -3.60
C GLU A 92 -15.51 -5.15 -4.98
N GLU A 93 -16.74 -4.64 -5.04
CA GLU A 93 -17.37 -4.31 -6.33
C GLU A 93 -16.59 -3.23 -7.07
N TYR A 94 -16.12 -2.21 -6.35
CA TYR A 94 -15.27 -1.17 -6.94
C TYR A 94 -14.02 -1.77 -7.56
N LEU A 95 -13.35 -2.66 -6.82
CA LEU A 95 -12.12 -3.28 -7.29
C LEU A 95 -12.37 -4.17 -8.51
N ARG A 96 -13.49 -4.89 -8.52
CA ARG A 96 -13.88 -5.72 -9.66
C ARG A 96 -14.15 -4.88 -10.90
N GLU A 97 -14.80 -3.74 -10.73
CA GLU A 97 -15.06 -2.84 -11.85
C GLU A 97 -13.75 -2.29 -12.43
N GLN A 98 -12.79 -1.95 -11.58
CA GLN A 98 -11.48 -1.51 -12.04
C GLN A 98 -10.81 -2.62 -12.87
N ALA A 99 -10.85 -3.85 -12.39
CA ALA A 99 -10.25 -4.98 -13.07
C ALA A 99 -10.92 -5.23 -14.43
N ARG A 100 -12.25 -5.14 -14.49
CA ARG A 100 -13.00 -5.32 -15.73
C ARG A 100 -12.67 -4.24 -16.76
N ALA A 101 -12.31 -3.04 -16.28
CA ALA A 101 -11.89 -1.95 -17.15
C ALA A 101 -10.41 -2.04 -17.56
N GLY A 102 -9.72 -3.11 -17.15
CA GLY A 102 -8.32 -3.30 -17.49
C GLY A 102 -7.36 -2.53 -16.62
N ARG A 103 -7.81 -2.04 -15.47
CA ARG A 103 -6.96 -1.31 -14.54
C ARG A 103 -6.71 -2.14 -13.29
N ARG A 104 -5.46 -2.12 -12.83
CA ARG A 104 -5.12 -2.64 -11.51
C ARG A 104 -5.29 -1.53 -10.48
N THR A 105 -5.49 -1.91 -9.22
CA THR A 105 -5.65 -0.94 -8.15
C THR A 105 -4.50 -1.07 -7.16
N LEU A 106 -3.88 0.05 -6.86
CA LEU A 106 -2.79 0.15 -5.89
C LEU A 106 -3.21 1.09 -4.78
N LEU A 107 -3.11 0.62 -3.55
CA LEU A 107 -3.32 1.45 -2.37
C LEU A 107 -1.95 1.75 -1.75
N ILE A 108 -1.62 3.02 -1.63
CA ILE A 108 -0.38 3.47 -1.01
C ILE A 108 -0.74 3.99 0.37
N VAL A 109 -0.20 3.36 1.42
CA VAL A 109 -0.44 3.78 2.79
C VAL A 109 0.85 4.37 3.34
N ASP A 110 0.84 5.68 3.57
CA ASP A 110 1.99 6.38 4.13
C ASP A 110 1.88 6.45 5.65
N GLU A 111 3.01 6.65 6.32
CA GLU A 111 3.09 6.73 7.77
C GLU A 111 2.53 5.47 8.45
N GLY A 112 2.90 4.31 7.90
CA GLY A 112 2.36 3.02 8.35
C GLY A 112 2.63 2.69 9.81
N GLN A 113 3.67 3.29 10.42
CA GLN A 113 3.94 3.10 11.85
C GLN A 113 2.79 3.60 12.74
N ASN A 114 1.91 4.43 12.19
CA ASN A 114 0.75 4.93 12.92
C ASN A 114 -0.45 3.99 12.87
N LEU A 115 -0.38 2.91 12.09
CA LEU A 115 -1.48 1.97 11.98
C LEU A 115 -1.53 1.03 13.19
N ALA A 116 -2.71 0.87 13.74
CA ALA A 116 -2.93 -0.16 14.76
C ALA A 116 -2.82 -1.54 14.12
N ILE A 117 -2.57 -2.56 14.93
CA ILE A 117 -2.52 -3.94 14.45
C ILE A 117 -3.83 -4.32 13.76
N SER A 118 -4.96 -3.88 14.31
CA SER A 118 -6.28 -4.14 13.71
C SER A 118 -6.39 -3.56 12.30
N ALA A 119 -5.79 -2.39 12.06
CA ALA A 119 -5.79 -1.77 10.74
C ALA A 119 -4.95 -2.58 9.75
N LEU A 120 -3.79 -3.06 10.18
CA LEU A 120 -2.94 -3.91 9.35
C LEU A 120 -3.65 -5.21 8.97
N GLU A 121 -4.41 -5.79 9.91
CA GLU A 121 -5.19 -6.98 9.63
C GLU A 121 -6.30 -6.71 8.62
N GLU A 122 -6.95 -5.54 8.68
CA GLU A 122 -7.96 -5.19 7.68
C GLU A 122 -7.34 -5.01 6.30
N LEU A 123 -6.13 -4.43 6.22
CA LEU A 123 -5.42 -4.33 4.94
C LEU A 123 -5.12 -5.72 4.38
N ARG A 124 -4.72 -6.67 5.23
CA ARG A 124 -4.49 -8.03 4.80
C ARG A 124 -5.76 -8.64 4.22
N MET A 125 -6.90 -8.44 4.87
CA MET A 125 -8.17 -8.94 4.38
C MET A 125 -8.53 -8.34 3.02
N LEU A 126 -8.33 -7.04 2.85
CA LEU A 126 -8.59 -6.38 1.57
C LEU A 126 -7.71 -6.95 0.46
N SER A 127 -6.49 -7.32 0.78
CA SER A 127 -5.56 -7.89 -0.20
C SER A 127 -5.97 -9.29 -0.67
N ASN A 128 -6.94 -9.92 0.01
CA ASN A 128 -7.43 -11.25 -0.37
C ASN A 128 -8.50 -11.22 -1.46
N PHE A 129 -9.05 -10.06 -1.78
CA PHE A 129 -10.05 -9.98 -2.85
C PHE A 129 -9.44 -10.41 -4.17
N GLN A 130 -10.12 -11.31 -4.87
CA GLN A 130 -9.62 -11.88 -6.13
C GLN A 130 -10.71 -11.95 -7.19
N LEU A 131 -10.27 -11.95 -8.43
CA LEU A 131 -11.12 -12.18 -9.59
C LEU A 131 -10.34 -13.02 -10.59
N GLY A 132 -10.86 -14.22 -10.89
CA GLY A 132 -10.18 -15.10 -11.83
C GLY A 132 -8.80 -15.55 -11.38
N GLY A 133 -8.59 -15.71 -10.08
CA GLY A 133 -7.31 -16.12 -9.52
C GLY A 133 -6.28 -14.98 -9.38
N HIS A 134 -6.65 -13.77 -9.75
CA HIS A 134 -5.77 -12.60 -9.65
C HIS A 134 -6.21 -11.71 -8.51
N SER A 135 -5.25 -11.19 -7.76
CA SER A 135 -5.51 -10.23 -6.69
C SER A 135 -6.05 -8.93 -7.27
N LEU A 136 -7.07 -8.37 -6.61
CA LEU A 136 -7.69 -7.13 -7.07
C LEU A 136 -6.99 -5.90 -6.52
N LEU A 137 -6.22 -6.03 -5.45
CA LEU A 137 -5.61 -4.90 -4.76
C LEU A 137 -4.18 -5.22 -4.39
N GLN A 138 -3.27 -4.32 -4.75
CA GLN A 138 -1.89 -4.35 -4.28
C GLN A 138 -1.68 -3.20 -3.31
N ILE A 139 -0.84 -3.38 -2.30
CA ILE A 139 -0.66 -2.40 -1.24
C ILE A 139 0.81 -2.08 -1.05
N PHE A 140 1.14 -0.78 -1.07
CA PHE A 140 2.44 -0.28 -0.68
C PHE A 140 2.32 0.30 0.72
N LEU A 141 3.16 -0.17 1.64
CA LEU A 141 3.22 0.35 3.00
C LEU A 141 4.52 1.12 3.18
N LEU A 142 4.39 2.40 3.46
CA LEU A 142 5.53 3.27 3.69
C LEU A 142 5.57 3.63 5.17
N GLY A 143 6.76 3.62 5.77
CA GLY A 143 6.86 3.96 7.17
C GLY A 143 8.28 4.25 7.61
N GLN A 144 8.40 4.70 8.86
CA GLN A 144 9.68 4.91 9.49
C GLN A 144 10.30 3.58 9.91
N PRO A 145 11.59 3.55 10.30
CA PRO A 145 12.26 2.28 10.62
C PRO A 145 11.56 1.42 11.65
N GLU A 146 10.93 2.02 12.67
CA GLU A 146 10.21 1.25 13.70
C GLU A 146 9.04 0.46 13.13
N PHE A 147 8.50 0.87 11.99
CA PHE A 147 7.43 0.13 11.33
C PHE A 147 7.90 -1.26 10.91
N ARG A 148 9.13 -1.36 10.45
CA ARG A 148 9.72 -2.65 10.07
C ARG A 148 9.78 -3.59 11.27
N GLN A 149 10.16 -3.04 12.44
CA GLN A 149 10.17 -3.83 13.66
C GLN A 149 8.78 -4.36 14.00
N THR A 150 7.78 -3.49 13.90
CA THR A 150 6.40 -3.89 14.16
C THR A 150 5.96 -5.02 13.23
N LEU A 151 6.22 -4.89 11.94
CA LEU A 151 5.80 -5.89 10.95
C LEU A 151 6.48 -7.23 11.17
N PHE A 152 7.77 -7.24 11.45
CA PHE A 152 8.54 -8.48 11.46
C PHE A 152 8.68 -9.11 12.84
N HIS A 153 8.29 -8.41 13.91
CA HIS A 153 8.42 -8.93 15.26
C HIS A 153 7.09 -9.05 16.03
N THR A 154 5.97 -8.67 15.43
CA THR A 154 4.66 -8.85 16.05
C THR A 154 4.10 -10.22 15.65
N PRO A 155 3.91 -11.14 16.62
CA PRO A 155 3.48 -12.50 16.28
C PRO A 155 2.14 -12.57 15.53
N THR A 156 1.20 -11.69 15.85
CA THR A 156 -0.12 -11.72 15.23
C THR A 156 -0.12 -11.28 13.77
N LEU A 157 1.00 -10.73 13.27
CA LEU A 157 1.09 -10.27 11.89
C LEU A 157 1.75 -11.30 10.95
N GLU A 158 1.84 -12.55 11.37
CA GLU A 158 2.49 -13.58 10.56
C GLU A 158 1.84 -13.74 9.19
N GLN A 159 0.52 -13.75 9.12
CA GLN A 159 -0.17 -13.91 7.84
C GLN A 159 0.05 -12.73 6.91
N LEU A 160 0.14 -11.53 7.48
CA LEU A 160 0.47 -10.35 6.67
C LEU A 160 1.89 -10.48 6.11
N ARG A 161 2.84 -10.93 6.95
CA ARG A 161 4.23 -11.12 6.50
C ARG A 161 4.34 -12.08 5.33
N GLN A 162 3.50 -13.12 5.31
CA GLN A 162 3.49 -14.10 4.22
C GLN A 162 3.06 -13.48 2.89
N ARG A 163 2.40 -12.33 2.93
CA ARG A 163 1.96 -11.62 1.74
C ARG A 163 2.91 -10.48 1.34
N VAL A 164 3.97 -10.26 2.10
CA VAL A 164 4.97 -9.24 1.76
C VAL A 164 5.88 -9.84 0.71
N ILE A 165 5.84 -9.28 -0.49
CA ILE A 165 6.64 -9.78 -1.62
C ILE A 165 7.96 -9.04 -1.78
N ALA A 166 8.08 -7.85 -1.18
CA ALA A 166 9.31 -7.09 -1.22
C ALA A 166 9.37 -6.14 -0.04
N THR A 167 10.56 -5.99 0.53
CA THR A 167 10.84 -5.04 1.61
C THR A 167 12.10 -4.29 1.25
N HIS A 168 12.04 -2.97 1.36
CA HIS A 168 13.20 -2.16 1.09
C HIS A 168 13.35 -1.06 2.14
N HIS A 169 14.56 -0.90 2.65
CA HIS A 169 14.87 0.17 3.59
C HIS A 169 15.72 1.22 2.87
N LEU A 170 15.24 2.46 2.88
CA LEU A 170 15.96 3.57 2.26
C LEU A 170 16.88 4.22 3.27
N ASP A 171 18.15 4.29 2.96
CA ASP A 171 19.09 5.07 3.75
C ASP A 171 18.88 6.55 3.50
N PRO A 172 19.23 7.43 4.45
CA PRO A 172 19.13 8.86 4.22
C PRO A 172 19.89 9.26 2.96
N MET A 173 19.32 10.21 2.21
CA MET A 173 20.00 10.74 1.02
C MET A 173 21.22 11.53 1.46
N GLU A 174 22.38 11.20 0.91
CA GLU A 174 23.61 11.89 1.22
C GLU A 174 23.89 12.95 0.15
N PRO A 175 24.33 14.14 0.57
CA PRO A 175 24.77 15.13 -0.41
C PRO A 175 26.06 14.65 -1.09
N GLU A 176 26.16 14.91 -2.33
CA GLU A 176 27.36 14.62 -3.13
C GLU A 176 28.45 15.65 -2.84
#